data_d9c2e03ace2b0c7e3e2287a5ae63b74a
#
_entry.id   d9c2e03ace2b0c7e3e2287a5ae63b74a
#
_cell.length_a   1.000
_cell.length_b   1.000
_cell.length_c   1.000
_cell.angle_alpha   90.00
_cell.angle_beta   90.00
_cell.angle_gamma   90.00
#
_symmetry.space_group_name_H-M   'P 1'
#
loop_
_entity.id
_entity.type
_entity.pdbx_description
1 polymer ?
#
loop_
_entity_poly.entity_id
_entity_poly.type
_entity_poly.pdbx_seq_one_letter_code
_entity_poly.pdbx_strand_id
1 'polypeptide(L)'
;VPAAIESDGEQAMTAKQPIRILIADDHPMLRDGVAALLDTQPDMLLVGEASDGADAIRRFAALRPDVTLMDLQMPGMGGVAAIRAIREQAPRARILVLTTYDGDAQAAEALRAGAAGFLLKTTLRRELLDTIRAIHAGRRYVPPEIAQEIALHASDDALSQREQSVLALVAEGLANKEIAWELGLAEDTIKTHLKNVFAKLGVADRTLAVTTAMRRGILNG
;
A
#
# COMPACT_ATOMS: atom_id res chain seq x y z
N VAL A 1 32.30 -31.00 57.02
CA VAL A 1 31.39 -31.09 55.89
C VAL A 1 31.05 -29.64 55.48
N PRO A 2 31.56 -29.10 54.37
CA PRO A 2 31.10 -27.80 53.89
C PRO A 2 29.88 -27.99 52.95
N ALA A 3 28.85 -27.15 53.18
CA ALA A 3 27.67 -27.07 52.41
C ALA A 3 27.96 -26.49 51.01
N ALA A 4 27.39 -27.11 50.01
CA ALA A 4 27.39 -26.64 48.64
C ALA A 4 26.55 -25.38 48.51
N ILE A 5 27.11 -24.32 47.95
CA ILE A 5 26.39 -23.15 47.51
C ILE A 5 25.86 -23.45 46.13
N GLU A 6 24.55 -23.65 46.03
CA GLU A 6 23.85 -23.72 44.76
C GLU A 6 23.90 -22.32 44.13
N SER A 7 24.59 -22.20 43.00
CA SER A 7 24.60 -21.02 42.18
C SER A 7 23.24 -20.95 41.46
N ASP A 8 22.39 -20.00 41.89
CA ASP A 8 21.23 -19.56 41.16
C ASP A 8 21.67 -19.12 39.75
N GLY A 9 21.30 -19.96 38.78
CA GLY A 9 21.41 -19.64 37.37
C GLY A 9 20.48 -18.50 37.04
N GLU A 10 21.02 -17.29 37.02
CA GLU A 10 20.39 -16.08 36.52
C GLU A 10 20.05 -16.33 35.06
N GLN A 11 18.79 -16.73 34.81
CA GLN A 11 18.22 -16.77 33.47
C GLN A 11 18.20 -15.35 32.93
N ALA A 12 19.23 -15.02 32.18
CA ALA A 12 19.26 -13.80 31.37
C ALA A 12 18.08 -13.87 30.42
N MET A 13 16.96 -13.23 30.79
CA MET A 13 15.85 -12.92 29.89
C MET A 13 16.47 -12.14 28.72
N THR A 14 16.58 -12.78 27.57
CA THR A 14 16.93 -12.09 26.32
C THR A 14 15.90 -10.98 26.13
N ALA A 15 16.25 -9.77 26.45
CA ALA A 15 15.44 -8.58 26.25
C ALA A 15 15.11 -8.51 24.74
N LYS A 16 13.85 -8.77 24.42
CA LYS A 16 13.37 -8.70 23.05
C LYS A 16 13.63 -7.27 22.54
N GLN A 17 14.36 -7.13 21.44
CA GLN A 17 14.67 -5.81 20.90
C GLN A 17 13.35 -5.07 20.59
N PRO A 18 13.27 -3.78 20.89
CA PRO A 18 12.07 -2.99 20.63
C PRO A 18 11.78 -2.91 19.12
N ILE A 19 10.52 -2.89 18.76
CA ILE A 19 10.05 -2.69 17.39
C ILE A 19 10.47 -1.31 16.93
N ARG A 20 11.27 -1.23 15.90
CA ARG A 20 11.79 0.03 15.33
C ARG A 20 10.77 0.61 14.36
N ILE A 21 10.30 1.82 14.63
CA ILE A 21 9.19 2.44 13.91
C ILE A 21 9.68 3.72 13.22
N LEU A 22 9.38 3.86 11.92
CA LEU A 22 9.49 5.10 11.16
C LEU A 22 8.09 5.65 10.94
N ILE A 23 7.87 6.94 11.15
CA ILE A 23 6.63 7.63 10.79
C ILE A 23 6.87 8.60 9.63
N ALA A 24 5.99 8.59 8.63
CA ALA A 24 5.94 9.53 7.53
C ALA A 24 4.54 10.14 7.43
N ASP A 25 4.41 11.41 7.79
CA ASP A 25 3.18 12.19 7.78
C ASP A 25 3.55 13.68 7.72
N ASP A 26 2.83 14.49 6.96
CA ASP A 26 3.14 15.93 6.84
C ASP A 26 2.56 16.77 7.99
N HIS A 27 1.73 16.17 8.87
CA HIS A 27 1.13 16.85 10.02
C HIS A 27 2.01 16.72 11.28
N PRO A 28 2.72 17.77 11.73
CA PRO A 28 3.61 17.69 12.90
C PRO A 28 2.90 17.21 14.17
N MET A 29 1.71 17.76 14.46
CA MET A 29 0.94 17.37 15.66
C MET A 29 0.59 15.89 15.71
N LEU A 30 0.38 15.26 14.56
CA LEU A 30 0.10 13.82 14.49
C LEU A 30 1.37 13.04 14.80
N ARG A 31 2.52 13.43 14.21
CA ARG A 31 3.81 12.79 14.51
C ARG A 31 4.15 12.90 15.99
N ASP A 32 4.00 14.11 16.59
CA ASP A 32 4.22 14.33 18.04
C ASP A 32 3.30 13.43 18.89
N GLY A 33 2.02 13.32 18.51
CA GLY A 33 1.05 12.48 19.19
C GLY A 33 1.39 10.98 19.11
N VAL A 34 1.87 10.53 17.94
CA VAL A 34 2.32 9.14 17.74
C VAL A 34 3.61 8.90 18.54
N ALA A 35 4.59 9.82 18.50
CA ALA A 35 5.82 9.72 19.29
C ALA A 35 5.50 9.56 20.78
N ALA A 36 4.64 10.41 21.33
CA ALA A 36 4.23 10.33 22.72
C ALA A 36 3.55 9.01 23.09
N LEU A 37 2.75 8.42 22.17
CA LEU A 37 2.14 7.11 22.39
C LEU A 37 3.20 5.99 22.41
N LEU A 38 4.16 6.04 21.48
CA LEU A 38 5.23 5.03 21.38
C LEU A 38 6.16 5.09 22.59
N ASP A 39 6.48 6.27 23.10
CA ASP A 39 7.34 6.46 24.27
C ASP A 39 6.78 5.82 25.54
N THR A 40 5.48 5.58 25.62
CA THR A 40 4.86 4.85 26.73
C THR A 40 5.09 3.33 26.66
N GLN A 41 5.64 2.82 25.56
CA GLN A 41 5.76 1.38 25.31
C GLN A 41 7.21 0.92 25.34
N PRO A 42 7.59 0.01 26.27
CA PRO A 42 8.97 -0.47 26.38
C PRO A 42 9.39 -1.39 25.21
N ASP A 43 8.42 -1.89 24.46
CA ASP A 43 8.64 -2.79 23.30
C ASP A 43 8.64 -2.06 21.96
N MET A 44 8.62 -0.71 21.95
CA MET A 44 8.59 0.10 20.73
C MET A 44 9.62 1.22 20.78
N LEU A 45 10.16 1.61 19.63
CA LEU A 45 11.12 2.68 19.47
C LEU A 45 10.86 3.47 18.19
N LEU A 46 10.54 4.75 18.30
CA LEU A 46 10.51 5.65 17.17
C LEU A 46 11.95 5.93 16.73
N VAL A 47 12.33 5.47 15.53
CA VAL A 47 13.70 5.61 15.00
C VAL A 47 13.84 6.77 14.01
N GLY A 48 12.74 7.35 13.55
CA GLY A 48 12.77 8.52 12.67
C GLY A 48 11.39 9.00 12.27
N GLU A 49 11.39 10.22 11.75
CA GLU A 49 10.20 10.90 11.24
C GLU A 49 10.49 11.46 9.86
N ALA A 50 9.51 11.47 8.97
CA ALA A 50 9.56 12.08 7.65
C ALA A 50 8.31 12.94 7.44
N SER A 51 8.40 14.00 6.65
CA SER A 51 7.28 14.89 6.31
C SER A 51 6.81 14.75 4.86
N ASP A 52 7.48 13.92 4.07
CA ASP A 52 7.12 13.61 2.69
C ASP A 52 7.63 12.22 2.27
N GLY A 53 7.13 11.73 1.13
CA GLY A 53 7.48 10.39 0.65
C GLY A 53 8.95 10.23 0.26
N ALA A 54 9.60 11.28 -0.26
CA ALA A 54 11.00 11.20 -0.65
C ALA A 54 11.91 11.09 0.57
N ASP A 55 11.62 11.85 1.65
CA ASP A 55 12.31 11.73 2.92
C ASP A 55 12.05 10.36 3.58
N ALA A 56 10.81 9.87 3.49
CA ALA A 56 10.46 8.54 4.00
C ALA A 56 11.31 7.43 3.36
N ILE A 57 11.53 7.47 2.05
CA ILE A 57 12.37 6.50 1.32
C ILE A 57 13.82 6.58 1.81
N ARG A 58 14.39 7.79 1.90
CA ARG A 58 15.78 7.99 2.38
C ARG A 58 15.97 7.45 3.79
N ARG A 59 15.06 7.81 4.72
CA ARG A 59 15.10 7.38 6.11
C ARG A 59 14.87 5.88 6.25
N PHE A 60 13.96 5.30 5.46
CA PHE A 60 13.76 3.85 5.45
C PHE A 60 15.05 3.11 5.10
N ALA A 61 15.75 3.54 4.04
CA ALA A 61 17.01 2.92 3.63
C ALA A 61 18.12 3.04 4.69
N ALA A 62 18.20 4.21 5.36
CA ALA A 62 19.22 4.48 6.37
C ALA A 62 18.91 3.79 7.71
N LEU A 63 17.66 3.83 8.16
CA LEU A 63 17.27 3.40 9.51
C LEU A 63 16.81 1.95 9.57
N ARG A 64 16.38 1.37 8.46
CA ARG A 64 15.84 -0.01 8.35
C ARG A 64 14.82 -0.31 9.45
N PRO A 65 13.69 0.39 9.50
CA PRO A 65 12.66 0.16 10.50
C PRO A 65 12.01 -1.20 10.33
N ASP A 66 11.46 -1.74 11.41
CA ASP A 66 10.66 -2.98 11.40
C ASP A 66 9.24 -2.71 10.87
N VAL A 67 8.68 -1.53 11.20
CA VAL A 67 7.38 -1.07 10.73
C VAL A 67 7.49 0.40 10.32
N THR A 68 6.91 0.74 9.17
CA THR A 68 6.76 2.13 8.72
C THR A 68 5.30 2.52 8.76
N LEU A 69 4.99 3.61 9.48
CA LEU A 69 3.69 4.29 9.44
C LEU A 69 3.74 5.28 8.28
N MET A 70 2.80 5.22 7.35
CA MET A 70 2.83 5.99 6.12
C MET A 70 1.50 6.68 5.85
N ASP A 71 1.51 8.01 5.85
CA ASP A 71 0.38 8.77 5.30
C ASP A 71 0.36 8.67 3.77
N LEU A 72 -0.83 8.65 3.19
CA LEU A 72 -0.99 8.65 1.73
C LEU A 72 -0.92 10.06 1.14
N GLN A 73 -1.41 11.05 1.89
CA GLN A 73 -1.53 12.43 1.42
C GLN A 73 -0.40 13.28 1.99
N MET A 74 0.71 13.33 1.28
CA MET A 74 1.85 14.16 1.63
C MET A 74 2.25 15.05 0.46
N PRO A 75 2.82 16.25 0.70
CA PRO A 75 3.27 17.14 -0.36
C PRO A 75 4.42 16.53 -1.18
N GLY A 76 4.50 16.89 -2.46
CA GLY A 76 5.53 16.38 -3.37
C GLY A 76 5.31 14.92 -3.73
N MET A 77 6.01 14.00 -3.07
CA MET A 77 5.82 12.56 -3.27
C MET A 77 4.81 12.01 -2.27
N GLY A 78 3.64 11.57 -2.76
CA GLY A 78 2.62 10.92 -1.94
C GLY A 78 3.01 9.53 -1.44
N GLY A 79 2.29 9.04 -0.43
CA GLY A 79 2.59 7.78 0.25
C GLY A 79 2.53 6.54 -0.65
N VAL A 80 1.62 6.46 -1.62
CA VAL A 80 1.54 5.32 -2.55
C VAL A 80 2.82 5.16 -3.36
N ALA A 81 3.38 6.27 -3.89
CA ALA A 81 4.64 6.26 -4.61
C ALA A 81 5.81 5.85 -3.69
N ALA A 82 5.82 6.35 -2.45
CA ALA A 82 6.81 5.98 -1.46
C ALA A 82 6.74 4.49 -1.08
N ILE A 83 5.53 3.94 -0.87
CA ILE A 83 5.32 2.51 -0.60
C ILE A 83 5.90 1.67 -1.74
N ARG A 84 5.60 2.01 -2.99
CA ARG A 84 6.09 1.29 -4.17
C ARG A 84 7.63 1.27 -4.20
N ALA A 85 8.26 2.43 -4.06
CA ALA A 85 9.71 2.56 -4.08
C ALA A 85 10.39 1.82 -2.91
N ILE A 86 9.82 1.85 -1.71
CA ILE A 86 10.32 1.09 -0.56
C ILE A 86 10.18 -0.42 -0.82
N ARG A 87 9.06 -0.87 -1.36
CA ARG A 87 8.81 -2.29 -1.64
C ARG A 87 9.68 -2.84 -2.77
N GLU A 88 10.05 -2.03 -3.74
CA GLU A 88 11.04 -2.40 -4.78
C GLU A 88 12.42 -2.67 -4.17
N GLN A 89 12.86 -1.85 -3.22
CA GLN A 89 14.14 -2.00 -2.54
C GLN A 89 14.11 -3.08 -1.44
N ALA A 90 12.99 -3.20 -0.74
CA ALA A 90 12.78 -4.11 0.39
C ALA A 90 11.44 -4.83 0.26
N PRO A 91 11.37 -5.96 -0.49
CA PRO A 91 10.14 -6.71 -0.74
C PRO A 91 9.39 -7.20 0.51
N ARG A 92 10.04 -7.23 1.68
CA ARG A 92 9.45 -7.62 2.96
C ARG A 92 9.16 -6.45 3.90
N ALA A 93 9.32 -5.21 3.44
CA ALA A 93 9.00 -4.03 4.25
C ALA A 93 7.55 -4.10 4.77
N ARG A 94 7.36 -3.83 6.05
CA ARG A 94 6.05 -3.79 6.69
C ARG A 94 5.60 -2.34 6.78
N ILE A 95 4.61 -1.98 5.97
CA ILE A 95 4.12 -0.61 5.88
C ILE A 95 2.67 -0.59 6.31
N LEU A 96 2.37 0.13 7.39
CA LEU A 96 1.03 0.42 7.89
C LEU A 96 0.62 1.80 7.40
N VAL A 97 -0.42 1.86 6.60
CA VAL A 97 -0.97 3.11 6.08
C VAL A 97 -1.81 3.79 7.15
N LEU A 98 -1.57 5.08 7.36
CA LEU A 98 -2.43 5.97 8.14
C LEU A 98 -3.30 6.76 7.18
N THR A 99 -4.62 6.71 7.33
CA THR A 99 -5.54 7.39 6.41
C THR A 99 -6.68 8.09 7.16
N THR A 100 -7.14 9.22 6.62
CA THR A 100 -8.46 9.77 6.96
C THR A 100 -9.50 9.03 6.12
N TYR A 101 -10.66 8.70 6.73
CA TYR A 101 -11.74 8.04 5.99
C TYR A 101 -12.42 9.04 5.05
N ASP A 102 -12.00 9.11 3.80
CA ASP A 102 -12.59 9.96 2.76
C ASP A 102 -12.80 9.21 1.42
N GLY A 103 -13.15 7.91 1.48
CA GLY A 103 -13.54 7.15 0.28
C GLY A 103 -12.43 7.02 -0.77
N ASP A 104 -11.21 6.75 -0.34
CA ASP A 104 -10.04 6.97 -1.20
C ASP A 104 -9.73 5.75 -2.07
N ALA A 105 -9.86 5.91 -3.39
CA ALA A 105 -9.28 5.01 -4.41
C ALA A 105 -7.78 4.70 -4.15
N GLN A 106 -7.11 5.56 -3.40
CA GLN A 106 -5.72 5.41 -2.97
C GLN A 106 -5.50 4.22 -2.03
N ALA A 107 -6.50 3.81 -1.23
CA ALA A 107 -6.37 2.64 -0.35
C ALA A 107 -6.16 1.35 -1.15
N ALA A 108 -6.93 1.14 -2.23
CA ALA A 108 -6.74 0.00 -3.12
C ALA A 108 -5.38 0.04 -3.82
N GLU A 109 -4.92 1.23 -4.22
CA GLU A 109 -3.62 1.42 -4.85
C GLU A 109 -2.47 1.17 -3.87
N ALA A 110 -2.57 1.63 -2.62
CA ALA A 110 -1.59 1.37 -1.58
C ALA A 110 -1.47 -0.12 -1.24
N LEU A 111 -2.59 -0.86 -1.24
CA LEU A 111 -2.57 -2.32 -1.05
C LEU A 111 -1.86 -3.02 -2.22
N ARG A 112 -2.13 -2.60 -3.48
CA ARG A 112 -1.42 -3.13 -4.66
C ARG A 112 0.07 -2.76 -4.64
N ALA A 113 0.42 -1.59 -4.11
CA ALA A 113 1.81 -1.18 -3.91
C ALA A 113 2.51 -1.99 -2.81
N GLY A 114 1.79 -2.74 -1.99
CA GLY A 114 2.32 -3.67 -1.01
C GLY A 114 2.21 -3.21 0.44
N ALA A 115 1.25 -2.33 0.76
CA ALA A 115 0.92 -2.03 2.15
C ALA A 115 0.52 -3.30 2.92
N ALA A 116 0.97 -3.42 4.16
CA ALA A 116 0.68 -4.56 5.03
C ALA A 116 -0.63 -4.38 5.80
N GLY A 117 -1.10 -3.14 5.93
CA GLY A 117 -2.36 -2.82 6.60
C GLY A 117 -2.71 -1.35 6.55
N PHE A 118 -3.87 -1.04 7.11
CA PHE A 118 -4.44 0.30 7.18
C PHE A 118 -4.92 0.59 8.58
N LEU A 119 -4.79 1.85 9.00
CA LEU A 119 -5.35 2.36 10.24
C LEU A 119 -5.96 3.73 10.00
N LEU A 120 -7.18 3.93 10.47
CA LEU A 120 -7.84 5.23 10.38
C LEU A 120 -7.20 6.23 11.36
N LYS A 121 -6.89 7.44 10.89
CA LYS A 121 -6.33 8.49 11.76
C LYS A 121 -7.26 8.82 12.95
N THR A 122 -8.56 8.59 12.81
CA THR A 122 -9.55 8.77 13.87
C THR A 122 -9.46 7.72 14.99
N THR A 123 -8.93 6.52 14.71
CA THR A 123 -8.81 5.41 15.69
C THR A 123 -7.39 5.23 16.22
N LEU A 124 -6.41 6.06 15.77
CA LEU A 124 -4.99 5.95 16.13
C LEU A 124 -4.77 5.75 17.63
N ARG A 125 -5.35 6.60 18.45
CA ARG A 125 -5.14 6.56 19.92
C ARG A 125 -5.53 5.22 20.55
N ARG A 126 -6.49 4.50 19.95
CA ARG A 126 -7.01 3.24 20.50
C ARG A 126 -6.33 2.01 19.90
N GLU A 127 -5.99 2.06 18.62
CA GLU A 127 -5.67 0.84 17.85
C GLU A 127 -4.21 0.79 17.36
N LEU A 128 -3.47 1.92 17.42
CA LEU A 128 -2.13 2.01 16.83
C LEU A 128 -1.16 0.95 17.39
N LEU A 129 -1.05 0.85 18.70
CA LEU A 129 -0.04 0.00 19.33
C LEU A 129 -0.27 -1.49 19.01
N ASP A 130 -1.52 -1.94 19.10
CA ASP A 130 -1.87 -3.34 18.80
C ASP A 130 -1.74 -3.64 17.31
N THR A 131 -2.06 -2.67 16.45
CA THR A 131 -1.89 -2.81 15.00
C THR A 131 -0.41 -2.88 14.63
N ILE A 132 0.47 -2.06 15.22
CA ILE A 132 1.91 -2.15 15.02
C ILE A 132 2.44 -3.54 15.40
N ARG A 133 2.04 -4.08 16.56
CA ARG A 133 2.44 -5.44 17.00
C ARG A 133 1.93 -6.50 16.02
N ALA A 134 0.70 -6.36 15.52
CA ALA A 134 0.12 -7.28 14.55
C ALA A 134 0.89 -7.27 13.22
N ILE A 135 1.17 -6.09 12.68
CA ILE A 135 1.94 -5.90 11.44
C ILE A 135 3.38 -6.40 11.61
N HIS A 136 4.02 -6.11 12.76
CA HIS A 136 5.36 -6.63 13.06
C HIS A 136 5.38 -8.16 13.14
N ALA A 137 4.32 -8.79 13.65
CA ALA A 137 4.16 -10.26 13.68
C ALA A 137 3.79 -10.86 12.30
N GLY A 138 3.75 -10.04 11.23
CA GLY A 138 3.41 -10.49 9.87
C GLY A 138 1.92 -10.65 9.59
N ARG A 139 1.04 -10.23 10.49
CA ARG A 139 -0.41 -10.21 10.26
C ARG A 139 -0.77 -9.00 9.41
N ARG A 140 -1.85 -9.11 8.64
CA ARG A 140 -2.45 -7.97 7.92
C ARG A 140 -3.59 -7.39 8.75
N TYR A 141 -3.78 -6.08 8.67
CA TYR A 141 -4.89 -5.39 9.30
C TYR A 141 -5.52 -4.42 8.32
N VAL A 142 -6.76 -4.70 7.91
CA VAL A 142 -7.55 -3.84 7.04
C VAL A 142 -8.91 -3.63 7.70
N PRO A 143 -9.25 -2.41 8.13
CA PRO A 143 -10.57 -2.11 8.66
C PRO A 143 -11.68 -2.53 7.69
N PRO A 144 -12.85 -3.00 8.17
CA PRO A 144 -13.95 -3.45 7.31
C PRO A 144 -14.41 -2.41 6.29
N GLU A 145 -14.42 -1.14 6.69
CA GLU A 145 -14.80 0.00 5.86
C GLU A 145 -13.85 0.14 4.65
N ILE A 146 -12.55 0.06 4.89
CA ILE A 146 -11.53 0.10 3.84
C ILE A 146 -11.56 -1.17 2.98
N ALA A 147 -11.80 -2.33 3.59
CA ALA A 147 -11.91 -3.58 2.85
C ALA A 147 -13.10 -3.56 1.87
N GLN A 148 -14.24 -2.98 2.27
CA GLN A 148 -15.39 -2.81 1.40
C GLN A 148 -15.08 -1.88 0.22
N GLU A 149 -14.39 -0.78 0.45
CA GLU A 149 -13.98 0.16 -0.57
C GLU A 149 -12.99 -0.46 -1.57
N ILE A 150 -11.98 -1.18 -1.06
CA ILE A 150 -11.04 -1.93 -1.89
C ILE A 150 -11.80 -2.94 -2.77
N ALA A 151 -12.83 -3.61 -2.23
CA ALA A 151 -13.64 -4.55 -2.99
C ALA A 151 -14.48 -3.86 -4.09
N LEU A 152 -15.02 -2.67 -3.82
CA LEU A 152 -15.74 -1.87 -4.81
C LEU A 152 -14.80 -1.43 -5.94
N HIS A 153 -13.63 -0.90 -5.61
CA HIS A 153 -12.64 -0.46 -6.61
C HIS A 153 -11.92 -1.62 -7.29
N ALA A 154 -11.81 -2.79 -6.68
CA ALA A 154 -11.27 -3.98 -7.34
C ALA A 154 -12.17 -4.48 -8.48
N SER A 155 -13.48 -4.26 -8.37
CA SER A 155 -14.42 -4.55 -9.46
C SER A 155 -14.40 -3.47 -10.55
N ASP A 156 -14.13 -2.21 -10.19
CA ASP A 156 -14.03 -1.10 -11.16
C ASP A 156 -12.71 -1.13 -11.96
N ASP A 157 -11.63 -1.65 -11.38
CA ASP A 157 -10.33 -1.75 -12.07
C ASP A 157 -10.21 -2.98 -12.97
N ALA A 158 -11.03 -4.00 -12.77
CA ALA A 158 -11.08 -5.14 -13.65
C ALA A 158 -11.75 -4.73 -14.97
N LEU A 159 -11.09 -5.04 -16.10
CA LEU A 159 -11.75 -4.86 -17.39
C LEU A 159 -12.98 -5.77 -17.47
N SER A 160 -14.14 -5.18 -17.77
CA SER A 160 -15.34 -5.96 -18.08
C SER A 160 -15.10 -6.87 -19.29
N GLN A 161 -15.90 -7.91 -19.47
CA GLN A 161 -15.80 -8.78 -20.66
C GLN A 161 -15.84 -7.96 -21.96
N ARG A 162 -16.64 -6.90 -21.99
CA ARG A 162 -16.77 -6.03 -23.16
C ARG A 162 -15.51 -5.21 -23.41
N GLU A 163 -14.90 -4.67 -22.35
CA GLU A 163 -13.64 -3.93 -22.43
C GLU A 163 -12.48 -4.85 -22.82
N GLN A 164 -12.45 -6.10 -22.34
CA GLN A 164 -11.48 -7.12 -22.76
C GLN A 164 -11.64 -7.46 -24.24
N SER A 165 -12.87 -7.65 -24.73
CA SER A 165 -13.13 -7.91 -26.15
C SER A 165 -12.68 -6.76 -27.04
N VAL A 166 -12.98 -5.50 -26.64
CA VAL A 166 -12.51 -4.32 -27.36
C VAL A 166 -10.98 -4.25 -27.37
N LEU A 167 -10.32 -4.49 -26.23
CA LEU A 167 -8.87 -4.43 -26.11
C LEU A 167 -8.17 -5.56 -26.91
N ALA A 168 -8.76 -6.74 -27.02
CA ALA A 168 -8.26 -7.82 -27.83
C ALA A 168 -8.21 -7.43 -29.31
N LEU A 169 -9.31 -6.88 -29.84
CA LEU A 169 -9.37 -6.41 -31.24
C LEU A 169 -8.43 -5.21 -31.50
N VAL A 170 -8.19 -4.39 -30.45
CA VAL A 170 -7.16 -3.35 -30.51
C VAL A 170 -5.76 -3.96 -30.64
N ALA A 171 -5.47 -5.06 -29.95
CA ALA A 171 -4.20 -5.77 -30.04
C ALA A 171 -3.98 -6.42 -31.42
N GLU A 172 -5.07 -6.81 -32.10
CA GLU A 172 -5.04 -7.27 -33.47
C GLU A 172 -4.83 -6.13 -34.51
N GLY A 173 -4.80 -4.88 -34.07
CA GLY A 173 -4.53 -3.71 -34.90
C GLY A 173 -5.77 -3.07 -35.56
N LEU A 174 -6.99 -3.52 -35.25
CA LEU A 174 -8.22 -3.01 -35.85
C LEU A 174 -8.49 -1.54 -35.45
N ALA A 175 -8.98 -0.72 -36.39
CA ALA A 175 -9.44 0.63 -36.09
C ALA A 175 -10.81 0.62 -35.39
N ASN A 176 -11.16 1.71 -34.68
CA ASN A 176 -12.42 1.79 -33.91
C ASN A 176 -13.67 1.47 -34.74
N LYS A 177 -13.67 1.85 -36.01
CA LYS A 177 -14.77 1.57 -36.94
C LYS A 177 -14.90 0.07 -37.25
N GLU A 178 -13.78 -0.63 -37.38
CA GLU A 178 -13.72 -2.06 -37.62
C GLU A 178 -14.15 -2.86 -36.39
N ILE A 179 -13.66 -2.41 -35.20
CA ILE A 179 -14.08 -2.97 -33.92
C ILE A 179 -15.59 -2.77 -33.70
N ALA A 180 -16.10 -1.58 -34.02
CA ALA A 180 -17.54 -1.30 -33.95
C ALA A 180 -18.37 -2.22 -34.79
N TRP A 181 -17.93 -2.48 -36.03
CA TRP A 181 -18.57 -3.41 -36.94
C TRP A 181 -18.54 -4.85 -36.45
N GLU A 182 -17.34 -5.31 -35.98
CA GLU A 182 -17.14 -6.68 -35.47
C GLU A 182 -18.00 -6.97 -34.24
N LEU A 183 -18.13 -5.98 -33.35
CA LEU A 183 -18.86 -6.13 -32.10
C LEU A 183 -20.34 -5.70 -32.17
N GLY A 184 -20.82 -5.25 -33.33
CA GLY A 184 -22.20 -4.78 -33.52
C GLY A 184 -22.53 -3.52 -32.68
N LEU A 185 -21.59 -2.59 -32.55
CA LEU A 185 -21.71 -1.38 -31.75
C LEU A 185 -21.53 -0.12 -32.61
N ALA A 186 -21.90 1.06 -32.01
CA ALA A 186 -21.53 2.35 -32.59
C ALA A 186 -20.05 2.67 -32.30
N GLU A 187 -19.40 3.39 -33.23
CA GLU A 187 -17.99 3.80 -33.05
C GLU A 187 -17.76 4.62 -31.77
N ASP A 188 -18.71 5.49 -31.40
CA ASP A 188 -18.61 6.28 -30.18
C ASP A 188 -18.72 5.43 -28.90
N THR A 189 -19.40 4.29 -28.97
CA THR A 189 -19.40 3.30 -27.88
C THR A 189 -18.02 2.66 -27.72
N ILE A 190 -17.33 2.37 -28.81
CA ILE A 190 -15.94 1.87 -28.77
C ILE A 190 -15.00 2.89 -28.15
N LYS A 191 -15.12 4.18 -28.54
CA LYS A 191 -14.33 5.27 -27.91
C LYS A 191 -14.56 5.35 -26.41
N THR A 192 -15.79 5.16 -25.96
CA THR A 192 -16.14 5.15 -24.53
C THR A 192 -15.51 3.97 -23.81
N HIS A 193 -15.60 2.75 -24.38
CA HIS A 193 -14.93 1.57 -23.82
C HIS A 193 -13.41 1.76 -23.74
N LEU A 194 -12.78 2.29 -24.77
CA LEU A 194 -11.33 2.55 -24.77
C LEU A 194 -10.93 3.59 -23.73
N LYS A 195 -11.71 4.65 -23.54
CA LYS A 195 -11.49 5.62 -22.47
C LYS A 195 -11.50 4.96 -21.09
N ASN A 196 -12.47 4.08 -20.84
CA ASN A 196 -12.55 3.32 -19.58
C ASN A 196 -11.39 2.33 -19.45
N VAL A 197 -11.02 1.61 -20.51
CA VAL A 197 -9.83 0.74 -20.53
C VAL A 197 -8.58 1.51 -20.17
N PHE A 198 -8.35 2.69 -20.77
CA PHE A 198 -7.16 3.51 -20.49
C PHE A 198 -7.15 3.98 -19.04
N ALA A 199 -8.29 4.41 -18.49
CA ALA A 199 -8.41 4.79 -17.10
C ALA A 199 -8.11 3.61 -16.15
N LYS A 200 -8.72 2.44 -16.40
CA LYS A 200 -8.52 1.21 -15.59
C LYS A 200 -7.10 0.66 -15.67
N LEU A 201 -6.44 0.76 -16.81
CA LEU A 201 -5.05 0.34 -16.98
C LEU A 201 -4.02 1.37 -16.50
N GLY A 202 -4.45 2.64 -16.28
CA GLY A 202 -3.58 3.74 -15.91
C GLY A 202 -2.63 4.15 -17.04
N VAL A 203 -3.11 4.16 -18.28
CA VAL A 203 -2.31 4.46 -19.49
C VAL A 203 -2.93 5.61 -20.28
N ALA A 204 -2.08 6.29 -21.09
CA ALA A 204 -2.50 7.48 -21.84
C ALA A 204 -2.91 7.18 -23.29
N ASP A 205 -2.51 6.04 -23.83
CA ASP A 205 -2.72 5.74 -25.24
C ASP A 205 -2.96 4.24 -25.51
N ARG A 206 -3.35 3.95 -26.75
CA ARG A 206 -3.74 2.63 -27.24
C ARG A 206 -2.57 1.64 -27.23
N THR A 207 -1.38 2.06 -27.59
CA THR A 207 -0.19 1.20 -27.64
C THR A 207 0.24 0.78 -26.24
N LEU A 208 0.26 1.73 -25.30
CA LEU A 208 0.51 1.47 -23.90
C LEU A 208 -0.58 0.57 -23.27
N ALA A 209 -1.84 0.69 -23.70
CA ALA A 209 -2.91 -0.18 -23.23
C ALA A 209 -2.65 -1.65 -23.60
N VAL A 210 -2.30 -1.93 -24.84
CA VAL A 210 -2.00 -3.29 -25.32
C VAL A 210 -0.77 -3.86 -24.62
N THR A 211 0.34 -3.14 -24.59
CA THR A 211 1.59 -3.60 -23.95
C THR A 211 1.42 -3.82 -22.43
N THR A 212 0.63 -2.98 -21.78
CA THR A 212 0.33 -3.12 -20.35
C THR A 212 -0.56 -4.33 -20.09
N ALA A 213 -1.57 -4.56 -20.96
CA ALA A 213 -2.48 -5.70 -20.84
C ALA A 213 -1.75 -7.05 -21.06
N MET A 214 -0.85 -7.13 -22.03
CA MET A 214 0.01 -8.30 -22.25
C MET A 214 0.92 -8.55 -21.04
N ARG A 215 1.58 -7.53 -20.54
CA ARG A 215 2.46 -7.65 -19.36
C ARG A 215 1.70 -8.08 -18.08
N ARG A 216 0.42 -7.68 -17.94
CA ARG A 216 -0.45 -8.07 -16.81
C ARG A 216 -1.14 -9.42 -17.03
N GLY A 217 -0.96 -10.09 -18.17
CA GLY A 217 -1.62 -11.35 -18.50
C GLY A 217 -3.13 -11.24 -18.76
N ILE A 218 -3.61 -10.03 -19.10
CA ILE A 218 -5.02 -9.76 -19.45
C ILE A 218 -5.28 -10.18 -20.89
N LEU A 219 -4.29 -10.03 -21.76
CA LEU A 219 -4.26 -10.52 -23.13
C LEU A 219 -3.21 -11.61 -23.26
N ASN A 220 -3.61 -12.72 -23.87
CA ASN A 220 -2.65 -13.76 -24.29
C ASN A 220 -2.02 -13.30 -25.61
N GLY A 221 -0.67 -13.32 -25.68
CA GLY A 221 0.07 -13.05 -26.91
C GLY A 221 0.03 -14.23 -27.87
#